data_93559729eb0b2711055a972dbe37c9a7
#
_entry.id   93559729eb0b2711055a972dbe37c9a7
#
_cell.length_a   1.000
_cell.length_b   1.000
_cell.length_c   1.000
_cell.angle_alpha   90.00
_cell.angle_beta   90.00
_cell.angle_gamma   90.00
#
_symmetry.space_group_name_H-M   'P 1'
#
loop_
_entity.id
_entity.type
_entity.pdbx_description
1 polymer ?
#
loop_
_entity_poly.entity_id
_entity_poly.type
_entity_poly.pdbx_seq_one_letter_code
_entity_poly.pdbx_strand_id
1 'polypeptide(L)'
;ELGQYEKALNLTKATIKFAPSVSGLYAIMGKIYKEQGKTDQAIEYYEKCLYYNPLDYGAREQLNKLQKQAPIFSNFEEPKYDELAKIQVSQKDFPDDHSYILCNDAQTVVYKGGISEEKHFVMVKTLNAAGVDYWKEYDIDFAGNEELKIEDAYIIKKNGTKVDAETKDKLVVYRNLEAGDNICLTYKIFHYSSGKLAEHFWDKMIFTRFLPARSIKYSLMIDN
;
A
#
# COMPACT_ATOMS: atom_id res chain seq x y z
N GLU A 1 14.27 26.50 -18.08
CA GLU A 1 13.42 25.85 -17.04
C GLU A 1 12.68 26.87 -16.18
N LEU A 2 13.36 27.90 -15.58
CA LEU A 2 12.72 28.91 -14.72
C LEU A 2 11.52 29.62 -15.39
N GLY A 3 11.63 30.01 -16.66
CA GLY A 3 10.54 30.64 -17.41
C GLY A 3 9.32 29.75 -17.63
N GLN A 4 9.50 28.43 -17.66
CA GLN A 4 8.38 27.49 -17.78
C GLN A 4 7.59 27.39 -16.46
N TYR A 5 8.28 27.40 -15.31
CA TYR A 5 7.63 27.41 -14.00
C TYR A 5 6.81 28.68 -13.77
N GLU A 6 7.33 29.86 -14.13
CA GLU A 6 6.58 31.12 -14.01
C GLU A 6 5.33 31.13 -14.89
N LYS A 7 5.44 30.65 -16.13
CA LYS A 7 4.29 30.56 -17.03
C LYS A 7 3.24 29.60 -16.48
N ALA A 8 3.66 28.44 -15.97
CA ALA A 8 2.77 27.45 -15.36
C ALA A 8 2.08 28.02 -14.10
N LEU A 9 2.82 28.71 -13.22
CA LEU A 9 2.26 29.35 -12.02
C LEU A 9 1.24 30.41 -12.38
N ASN A 10 1.53 31.28 -13.35
CA ASN A 10 0.61 32.33 -13.78
C ASN A 10 -0.69 31.76 -14.38
N LEU A 11 -0.58 30.71 -15.21
CA LEU A 11 -1.74 30.03 -15.78
C LEU A 11 -2.56 29.37 -14.67
N THR A 12 -1.92 28.61 -13.77
CA THR A 12 -2.61 27.94 -12.66
C THR A 12 -3.28 28.94 -11.73
N LYS A 13 -2.62 30.03 -11.35
CA LYS A 13 -3.23 31.12 -10.56
C LYS A 13 -4.44 31.77 -11.26
N ALA A 14 -4.34 31.97 -12.58
CA ALA A 14 -5.48 32.50 -13.34
C ALA A 14 -6.65 31.50 -13.32
N THR A 15 -6.38 30.20 -13.51
CA THR A 15 -7.41 29.15 -13.51
C THR A 15 -8.09 29.01 -12.13
N ILE A 16 -7.33 29.08 -11.03
CA ILE A 16 -7.88 29.04 -9.67
C ILE A 16 -8.92 30.14 -9.41
N LYS A 17 -8.78 31.33 -10.02
CA LYS A 17 -9.78 32.40 -9.88
C LYS A 17 -11.16 32.00 -10.42
N PHE A 18 -11.21 31.15 -11.44
CA PHE A 18 -12.45 30.67 -12.06
C PHE A 18 -12.93 29.34 -11.47
N ALA A 19 -12.02 28.53 -10.96
CA ALA A 19 -12.28 27.18 -10.44
C ALA A 19 -11.53 26.95 -9.12
N PRO A 20 -11.91 27.65 -8.03
CA PRO A 20 -11.17 27.64 -6.76
C PRO A 20 -11.25 26.31 -6.00
N SER A 21 -12.21 25.45 -6.32
CA SER A 21 -12.39 24.14 -5.66
C SER A 21 -11.68 22.97 -6.38
N VAL A 22 -11.00 23.23 -7.49
CA VAL A 22 -10.28 22.19 -8.23
C VAL A 22 -8.94 21.90 -7.54
N SER A 23 -8.90 20.87 -6.69
CA SER A 23 -7.75 20.48 -5.86
C SER A 23 -6.46 20.27 -6.65
N GLY A 24 -6.54 19.65 -7.83
CA GLY A 24 -5.38 19.37 -8.69
C GLY A 24 -4.58 20.63 -9.08
N LEU A 25 -5.23 21.80 -9.13
CA LEU A 25 -4.53 23.07 -9.40
C LEU A 25 -3.58 23.43 -8.24
N TYR A 26 -3.99 23.18 -7.01
CA TYR A 26 -3.16 23.39 -5.83
C TYR A 26 -2.04 22.36 -5.75
N ALA A 27 -2.28 21.09 -6.11
CA ALA A 27 -1.24 20.07 -6.21
C ALA A 27 -0.14 20.47 -7.22
N ILE A 28 -0.53 21.00 -8.38
CA ILE A 28 0.40 21.52 -9.40
C ILE A 28 1.24 22.67 -8.82
N MET A 29 0.61 23.62 -8.11
CA MET A 29 1.33 24.73 -7.48
C MET A 29 2.29 24.23 -6.40
N GLY A 30 1.86 23.30 -5.55
CA GLY A 30 2.71 22.68 -4.55
C GLY A 30 3.95 22.02 -5.18
N LYS A 31 3.76 21.27 -6.26
CA LYS A 31 4.86 20.66 -7.01
C LYS A 31 5.84 21.69 -7.57
N ILE A 32 5.34 22.75 -8.20
CA ILE A 32 6.19 23.80 -8.80
C ILE A 32 7.00 24.50 -7.70
N TYR A 33 6.38 24.89 -6.58
CA TYR A 33 7.11 25.52 -5.48
C TYR A 33 8.13 24.59 -4.84
N LYS A 34 7.85 23.31 -4.71
CA LYS A 34 8.79 22.30 -4.26
C LYS A 34 10.01 22.23 -5.18
N GLU A 35 9.83 22.16 -6.50
CA GLU A 35 10.93 22.15 -7.49
C GLU A 35 11.76 23.44 -7.47
N GLN A 36 11.17 24.56 -7.03
CA GLN A 36 11.87 25.82 -6.81
C GLN A 36 12.57 25.91 -5.45
N GLY A 37 12.49 24.88 -4.60
CA GLY A 37 13.03 24.89 -3.24
C GLY A 37 12.27 25.79 -2.25
N LYS A 38 11.07 26.24 -2.61
CA LYS A 38 10.21 27.11 -1.80
C LYS A 38 9.29 26.26 -0.91
N THR A 39 9.89 25.65 0.12
CA THR A 39 9.26 24.64 0.97
C THR A 39 7.96 25.12 1.61
N ASP A 40 7.96 26.33 2.23
CA ASP A 40 6.76 26.83 2.94
C ASP A 40 5.58 27.04 1.99
N GLN A 41 5.84 27.55 0.79
CA GLN A 41 4.81 27.72 -0.22
C GLN A 41 4.32 26.36 -0.76
N ALA A 42 5.20 25.38 -0.94
CA ALA A 42 4.81 24.05 -1.34
C ALA A 42 3.90 23.39 -0.30
N ILE A 43 4.21 23.50 1.00
CA ILE A 43 3.39 23.04 2.10
C ILE A 43 2.00 23.67 2.03
N GLU A 44 1.91 25.02 1.99
CA GLU A 44 0.64 25.74 1.91
C GLU A 44 -0.25 25.24 0.77
N TYR A 45 0.34 25.00 -0.40
CA TYR A 45 -0.46 24.57 -1.56
C TYR A 45 -0.86 23.09 -1.49
N TYR A 46 -0.06 22.20 -0.91
CA TYR A 46 -0.49 20.82 -0.67
C TYR A 46 -1.58 20.75 0.41
N GLU A 47 -1.53 21.57 1.45
CA GLU A 47 -2.60 21.70 2.44
C GLU A 47 -3.91 22.16 1.79
N LYS A 48 -3.87 23.17 0.90
CA LYS A 48 -5.03 23.59 0.12
C LYS A 48 -5.55 22.49 -0.81
N CYS A 49 -4.67 21.70 -1.42
CA CYS A 49 -5.07 20.54 -2.20
C CYS A 49 -5.88 19.57 -1.34
N LEU A 50 -5.38 19.19 -0.17
CA LEU A 50 -6.04 18.28 0.75
C LEU A 50 -7.31 18.85 1.38
N TYR A 51 -7.40 20.17 1.55
CA TYR A 51 -8.63 20.82 1.98
C TYR A 51 -9.78 20.61 0.98
N TYR A 52 -9.52 20.73 -0.34
CA TYR A 52 -10.51 20.51 -1.37
C TYR A 52 -10.69 19.05 -1.79
N ASN A 53 -9.66 18.25 -1.65
CA ASN A 53 -9.70 16.81 -1.93
C ASN A 53 -8.85 16.03 -0.91
N PRO A 54 -9.44 15.60 0.20
CA PRO A 54 -8.74 14.78 1.20
C PRO A 54 -8.23 13.43 0.64
N LEU A 55 -8.80 12.95 -0.47
CA LEU A 55 -8.44 11.69 -1.14
C LEU A 55 -7.16 11.79 -1.99
N ASP A 56 -6.48 12.93 -2.03
CA ASP A 56 -5.21 13.06 -2.76
C ASP A 56 -4.04 12.52 -1.93
N TYR A 57 -3.87 11.18 -1.96
CA TYR A 57 -2.77 10.50 -1.24
C TYR A 57 -1.40 10.97 -1.73
N GLY A 58 -1.27 11.34 -3.02
CA GLY A 58 -0.04 11.90 -3.57
C GLY A 58 0.33 13.24 -2.93
N ALA A 59 -0.63 14.15 -2.80
CA ALA A 59 -0.43 15.44 -2.12
C ALA A 59 -0.09 15.23 -0.63
N ARG A 60 -0.74 14.28 0.05
CA ARG A 60 -0.47 13.91 1.45
C ARG A 60 0.95 13.40 1.63
N GLU A 61 1.40 12.49 0.77
CA GLU A 61 2.76 11.97 0.81
C GLU A 61 3.81 13.08 0.63
N GLN A 62 3.57 14.01 -0.31
CA GLN A 62 4.47 15.15 -0.54
C GLN A 62 4.49 16.11 0.66
N LEU A 63 3.33 16.39 1.25
CA LEU A 63 3.21 17.23 2.44
C LEU A 63 4.01 16.64 3.61
N ASN A 64 3.82 15.36 3.91
CA ASN A 64 4.54 14.66 4.99
C ASN A 64 6.06 14.69 4.77
N LYS A 65 6.52 14.48 3.53
CA LYS A 65 7.95 14.56 3.18
C LYS A 65 8.52 15.98 3.41
N LEU A 66 7.78 17.02 3.02
CA LEU A 66 8.21 18.42 3.20
C LEU A 66 8.23 18.82 4.68
N GLN A 67 7.29 18.34 5.45
CA GLN A 67 7.22 18.55 6.91
C GLN A 67 8.18 17.66 7.69
N LYS A 68 8.94 16.79 6.99
CA LYS A 68 9.88 15.82 7.59
C LYS A 68 9.21 14.87 8.59
N GLN A 69 7.96 14.57 8.37
CA GLN A 69 7.24 13.58 9.16
C GLN A 69 7.70 12.16 8.79
N ALA A 70 7.81 11.29 9.78
CA ALA A 70 8.05 9.88 9.52
C ALA A 70 6.90 9.29 8.69
N PRO A 71 7.18 8.30 7.80
CA PRO A 71 6.11 7.61 7.10
C PRO A 71 5.07 7.06 8.07
N ILE A 72 3.79 7.28 7.81
CA ILE A 72 2.71 6.96 8.75
C ILE A 72 2.74 5.48 9.20
N PHE A 73 3.07 4.58 8.26
CA PHE A 73 3.19 3.15 8.56
C PHE A 73 4.40 2.78 9.42
N SER A 74 5.37 3.69 9.65
CA SER A 74 6.47 3.44 10.58
C SER A 74 6.04 3.36 12.05
N ASN A 75 4.80 3.74 12.34
CA ASN A 75 4.19 3.56 13.66
C ASN A 75 3.73 2.11 13.93
N PHE A 76 3.73 1.27 12.91
CA PHE A 76 3.43 -0.15 13.03
C PHE A 76 4.70 -0.99 12.99
N GLU A 77 4.65 -2.15 13.62
CA GLU A 77 5.70 -3.16 13.49
C GLU A 77 5.50 -3.96 12.21
N GLU A 78 6.50 -3.98 11.34
CA GLU A 78 6.48 -4.77 10.11
C GLU A 78 6.99 -6.20 10.36
N PRO A 79 6.38 -7.23 9.71
CA PRO A 79 6.88 -8.59 9.78
C PRO A 79 8.28 -8.72 9.18
N LYS A 80 9.15 -9.45 9.84
CA LYS A 80 10.50 -9.73 9.34
C LYS A 80 10.52 -11.03 8.53
N TYR A 81 10.30 -10.94 7.23
CA TYR A 81 10.21 -12.11 6.35
C TYR A 81 11.44 -13.03 6.40
N ASP A 82 12.65 -12.48 6.52
CA ASP A 82 13.87 -13.28 6.61
C ASP A 82 13.95 -14.10 7.92
N GLU A 83 13.31 -13.65 8.99
CA GLU A 83 13.20 -14.41 10.24
C GLU A 83 12.09 -15.46 10.14
N LEU A 84 10.95 -15.09 9.56
CA LEU A 84 9.82 -15.99 9.35
C LEU A 84 10.17 -17.14 8.39
N ALA A 85 11.00 -16.90 7.38
CA ALA A 85 11.45 -17.92 6.43
C ALA A 85 12.23 -19.07 7.11
N LYS A 86 12.85 -18.81 8.26
CA LYS A 86 13.61 -19.82 9.03
C LYS A 86 12.72 -20.81 9.79
N ILE A 87 11.41 -20.51 9.87
CA ILE A 87 10.46 -21.37 10.57
C ILE A 87 10.31 -22.68 9.81
N GLN A 88 10.58 -23.78 10.52
CA GLN A 88 10.48 -25.11 9.95
C GLN A 88 9.03 -25.60 10.02
N VAL A 89 8.41 -25.69 8.86
CA VAL A 89 7.07 -26.27 8.66
C VAL A 89 7.12 -27.12 7.41
N SER A 90 6.52 -28.28 7.46
CA SER A 90 6.52 -29.26 6.37
C SER A 90 5.14 -29.85 6.13
N GLN A 91 4.97 -30.56 5.02
CA GLN A 91 3.75 -31.33 4.72
C GLN A 91 3.40 -32.34 5.82
N LYS A 92 4.38 -32.83 6.59
CA LYS A 92 4.13 -33.80 7.68
C LYS A 92 3.40 -33.16 8.86
N ASP A 93 3.62 -31.86 9.09
CA ASP A 93 2.99 -31.12 10.16
C ASP A 93 1.52 -30.79 9.83
N PHE A 94 1.22 -30.66 8.52
CA PHE A 94 -0.10 -30.32 7.99
C PHE A 94 -0.40 -31.19 6.76
N PRO A 95 -0.74 -32.50 6.95
CA PRO A 95 -0.85 -33.47 5.87
C PRO A 95 -1.97 -33.18 4.88
N ASP A 96 -3.06 -32.55 5.33
CA ASP A 96 -4.24 -32.25 4.52
C ASP A 96 -4.18 -30.87 3.84
N ASP A 97 -3.17 -30.06 4.17
CA ASP A 97 -3.04 -28.69 3.69
C ASP A 97 -1.96 -28.57 2.61
N HIS A 98 -2.21 -27.73 1.63
CA HIS A 98 -1.25 -27.46 0.54
C HIS A 98 -0.25 -26.34 0.85
N SER A 99 -0.57 -25.50 1.86
CA SER A 99 0.22 -24.31 2.20
C SER A 99 0.04 -23.93 3.66
N TYR A 100 0.99 -23.16 4.20
CA TYR A 100 0.98 -22.65 5.57
C TYR A 100 1.22 -21.16 5.58
N ILE A 101 0.33 -20.39 6.19
CA ILE A 101 0.45 -18.93 6.32
C ILE A 101 1.42 -18.62 7.46
N LEU A 102 2.59 -18.08 7.16
CA LEU A 102 3.57 -17.63 8.16
C LEU A 102 3.17 -16.29 8.77
N CYS A 103 2.69 -15.35 7.96
CA CYS A 103 2.00 -14.15 8.40
C CYS A 103 0.99 -13.68 7.35
N ASN A 104 -0.07 -13.05 7.84
CA ASN A 104 -1.03 -12.29 7.06
C ASN A 104 -1.42 -11.08 7.91
N ASP A 105 -0.66 -10.00 7.78
CA ASP A 105 -0.83 -8.79 8.59
C ASP A 105 -1.44 -7.68 7.73
N ALA A 106 -2.49 -7.04 8.23
CA ALA A 106 -3.07 -5.84 7.66
C ALA A 106 -2.90 -4.67 8.64
N GLN A 107 -2.38 -3.57 8.15
CA GLN A 107 -2.17 -2.33 8.88
C GLN A 107 -2.99 -1.25 8.20
N THR A 108 -3.97 -0.69 8.90
CA THR A 108 -4.90 0.30 8.37
C THR A 108 -4.67 1.65 9.05
N VAL A 109 -4.56 2.70 8.25
CA VAL A 109 -4.54 4.09 8.70
C VAL A 109 -5.81 4.76 8.23
N VAL A 110 -6.57 5.30 9.16
CA VAL A 110 -7.78 6.09 8.88
C VAL A 110 -7.47 7.56 9.10
N TYR A 111 -7.65 8.34 8.06
CA TYR A 111 -7.45 9.79 8.09
C TYR A 111 -8.76 10.53 8.41
N LYS A 112 -8.62 11.79 8.73
CA LYS A 112 -9.78 12.68 8.88
C LYS A 112 -10.67 12.64 7.64
N GLY A 113 -11.98 12.51 7.85
CA GLY A 113 -12.95 12.38 6.76
C GLY A 113 -13.23 10.94 6.33
N GLY A 114 -12.74 9.93 7.09
CA GLY A 114 -13.07 8.52 6.88
C GLY A 114 -12.31 7.84 5.75
N ILE A 115 -11.41 8.55 5.06
CA ILE A 115 -10.53 7.95 4.06
C ILE A 115 -9.47 7.09 4.73
N SER A 116 -9.04 6.02 4.06
CA SER A 116 -8.06 5.10 4.63
C SER A 116 -7.11 4.54 3.59
N GLU A 117 -5.94 4.16 4.04
CA GLU A 117 -5.02 3.30 3.31
C GLU A 117 -4.66 2.09 4.16
N GLU A 118 -4.47 0.96 3.50
CA GLU A 118 -4.06 -0.29 4.12
C GLU A 118 -2.73 -0.74 3.55
N LYS A 119 -1.88 -1.30 4.42
CA LYS A 119 -0.66 -1.98 4.02
C LYS A 119 -0.75 -3.43 4.46
N HIS A 120 -0.58 -4.33 3.51
CA HIS A 120 -0.69 -5.76 3.71
C HIS A 120 0.67 -6.43 3.59
N PHE A 121 0.92 -7.40 4.48
CA PHE A 121 2.08 -8.26 4.48
C PHE A 121 1.62 -9.71 4.47
N VAL A 122 1.93 -10.43 3.41
CA VAL A 122 1.56 -11.83 3.25
C VAL A 122 2.82 -12.67 3.05
N MET A 123 2.99 -13.68 3.89
CA MET A 123 4.02 -14.69 3.68
C MET A 123 3.43 -16.08 3.85
N VAL A 124 3.59 -16.90 2.81
CA VAL A 124 3.05 -18.26 2.77
C VAL A 124 4.14 -19.23 2.36
N LYS A 125 4.25 -20.34 3.09
CA LYS A 125 5.07 -21.49 2.72
C LYS A 125 4.24 -22.47 1.91
N THR A 126 4.69 -22.82 0.72
CA THR A 126 4.11 -23.89 -0.09
C THR A 126 4.55 -25.23 0.46
N LEU A 127 3.62 -26.16 0.75
CA LEU A 127 3.95 -27.45 1.35
C LEU A 127 4.11 -28.57 0.30
N ASN A 128 3.37 -28.49 -0.80
CA ASN A 128 3.33 -29.48 -1.85
C ASN A 128 3.04 -28.87 -3.24
N ALA A 129 2.88 -29.72 -4.26
CA ALA A 129 2.60 -29.28 -5.63
C ALA A 129 1.27 -28.51 -5.76
N ALA A 130 0.24 -28.87 -5.01
CA ALA A 130 -1.04 -28.15 -5.02
C ALA A 130 -0.87 -26.74 -4.48
N GLY A 131 -0.01 -26.51 -3.47
CA GLY A 131 0.35 -25.20 -2.98
C GLY A 131 1.10 -24.37 -4.02
N VAL A 132 2.02 -24.99 -4.75
CA VAL A 132 2.70 -24.33 -5.87
C VAL A 132 1.70 -23.92 -6.94
N ASP A 133 0.80 -24.81 -7.34
CA ASP A 133 -0.22 -24.50 -8.36
C ASP A 133 -1.19 -23.41 -7.93
N TYR A 134 -1.53 -23.34 -6.64
CA TYR A 134 -2.41 -22.32 -6.08
C TYR A 134 -1.76 -20.93 -6.05
N TRP A 135 -0.46 -20.83 -5.70
CA TRP A 135 0.22 -19.56 -5.46
C TRP A 135 1.08 -19.07 -6.62
N LYS A 136 1.43 -19.91 -7.61
CA LYS A 136 2.29 -19.51 -8.74
C LYS A 136 1.77 -18.29 -9.51
N GLU A 137 0.45 -18.11 -9.54
CA GLU A 137 -0.24 -16.96 -10.10
C GLU A 137 -1.28 -16.52 -9.07
N TYR A 138 -1.11 -15.36 -8.51
CA TYR A 138 -1.96 -14.84 -7.45
C TYR A 138 -2.54 -13.48 -7.81
N ASP A 139 -3.88 -13.41 -7.89
CA ASP A 139 -4.61 -12.17 -8.06
C ASP A 139 -4.90 -11.53 -6.71
N ILE A 140 -4.47 -10.29 -6.50
CA ILE A 140 -4.83 -9.49 -5.33
C ILE A 140 -6.25 -8.98 -5.52
N ASP A 141 -7.13 -9.35 -4.59
CA ASP A 141 -8.53 -8.93 -4.63
C ASP A 141 -8.68 -7.55 -3.97
N PHE A 142 -9.33 -6.61 -4.67
CA PHE A 142 -9.67 -5.28 -4.18
C PHE A 142 -10.91 -4.74 -4.91
N ALA A 143 -11.62 -3.80 -4.29
CA ALA A 143 -12.87 -3.27 -4.83
C ALA A 143 -12.64 -2.25 -5.95
N GLY A 144 -13.66 -2.03 -6.80
CA GLY A 144 -13.54 -1.14 -7.96
C GLY A 144 -13.40 0.37 -7.64
N ASN A 145 -13.62 0.75 -6.38
CA ASN A 145 -13.39 2.10 -5.86
C ASN A 145 -12.10 2.21 -5.02
N GLU A 146 -11.16 1.32 -5.25
CA GLU A 146 -9.88 1.24 -4.56
C GLU A 146 -8.75 1.27 -5.58
N GLU A 147 -7.57 1.64 -5.14
CA GLU A 147 -6.34 1.59 -5.92
C GLU A 147 -5.34 0.66 -5.25
N LEU A 148 -4.79 -0.27 -6.02
CA LEU A 148 -3.77 -1.21 -5.56
C LEU A 148 -2.38 -0.72 -5.95
N LYS A 149 -1.43 -0.79 -5.01
CA LYS A 149 0.00 -0.61 -5.25
C LYS A 149 0.78 -1.77 -4.66
N ILE A 150 1.34 -2.62 -5.50
CA ILE A 150 2.28 -3.65 -5.06
C ILE A 150 3.61 -2.97 -4.74
N GLU A 151 4.10 -3.14 -3.51
CA GLU A 151 5.37 -2.55 -3.06
C GLU A 151 6.52 -3.54 -3.23
N ASP A 152 6.28 -4.83 -2.94
CA ASP A 152 7.29 -5.87 -3.04
C ASP A 152 6.65 -7.25 -3.23
N ALA A 153 7.23 -8.07 -4.09
CA ALA A 153 6.78 -9.45 -4.33
C ALA A 153 7.95 -10.33 -4.74
N TYR A 154 8.24 -11.39 -3.99
CA TYR A 154 9.35 -12.29 -4.28
C TYR A 154 9.17 -13.67 -3.61
N ILE A 155 10.00 -14.62 -4.03
CA ILE A 155 10.14 -15.94 -3.43
C ILE A 155 11.39 -15.94 -2.54
N ILE A 156 11.29 -16.51 -1.34
CA ILE A 156 12.46 -16.98 -0.58
C ILE A 156 12.56 -18.48 -0.79
N LYS A 157 13.55 -18.91 -1.56
CA LYS A 157 13.83 -20.32 -1.84
C LYS A 157 14.28 -21.04 -0.55
N LYS A 158 14.19 -22.38 -0.53
CA LYS A 158 14.67 -23.22 0.60
C LYS A 158 16.11 -22.93 1.01
N ASN A 159 16.95 -22.53 0.06
CA ASN A 159 18.36 -22.20 0.30
C ASN A 159 18.58 -20.75 0.75
N GLY A 160 17.50 -19.96 0.93
CA GLY A 160 17.53 -18.55 1.32
C GLY A 160 17.71 -17.56 0.16
N THR A 161 17.86 -18.03 -1.07
CA THR A 161 17.95 -17.13 -2.24
C THR A 161 16.62 -16.44 -2.47
N LYS A 162 16.65 -15.12 -2.75
CA LYS A 162 15.47 -14.33 -3.14
C LYS A 162 15.35 -14.28 -4.66
N VAL A 163 14.14 -14.46 -5.16
CA VAL A 163 13.80 -14.40 -6.59
C VAL A 163 12.58 -13.51 -6.74
N ASP A 164 12.72 -12.39 -7.44
CA ASP A 164 11.63 -11.43 -7.63
C ASP A 164 10.49 -12.05 -8.41
N ALA A 165 9.26 -11.70 -8.06
CA ALA A 165 8.07 -12.05 -8.81
C ALA A 165 7.81 -11.04 -9.93
N GLU A 166 7.12 -11.47 -10.96
CA GLU A 166 6.61 -10.58 -11.99
C GLU A 166 5.25 -10.02 -11.53
N THR A 167 5.06 -8.71 -11.67
CA THR A 167 3.82 -8.05 -11.26
C THR A 167 3.21 -7.30 -12.45
N LYS A 168 1.91 -7.44 -12.64
CA LYS A 168 1.15 -6.70 -13.63
C LYS A 168 -0.27 -6.43 -13.10
N ASP A 169 -0.60 -5.16 -12.95
CA ASP A 169 -1.87 -4.73 -12.36
C ASP A 169 -2.06 -5.38 -10.97
N LYS A 170 -3.01 -6.30 -10.83
CA LYS A 170 -3.27 -7.06 -9.61
C LYS A 170 -2.64 -8.46 -9.60
N LEU A 171 -2.11 -8.91 -10.71
CA LEU A 171 -1.54 -10.24 -10.86
C LEU A 171 -0.08 -10.26 -10.40
N VAL A 172 0.24 -11.22 -9.56
CA VAL A 172 1.60 -11.56 -9.12
C VAL A 172 1.94 -12.95 -9.62
N VAL A 173 3.04 -13.09 -10.38
CA VAL A 173 3.49 -14.37 -10.94
C VAL A 173 4.82 -14.78 -10.30
N TYR A 174 4.80 -15.83 -9.53
CA TYR A 174 5.96 -16.41 -8.86
C TYR A 174 6.60 -17.51 -9.74
N ARG A 175 7.49 -17.11 -10.66
CA ARG A 175 8.18 -18.05 -11.52
C ARG A 175 9.13 -18.95 -10.72
N ASN A 176 9.20 -20.23 -11.13
CA ASN A 176 10.07 -21.22 -10.47
C ASN A 176 9.75 -21.44 -8.97
N LEU A 177 8.50 -21.22 -8.56
CA LEU A 177 8.04 -21.59 -7.23
C LEU A 177 8.06 -23.10 -7.07
N GLU A 178 8.59 -23.60 -5.95
CA GLU A 178 8.68 -25.01 -5.62
C GLU A 178 8.10 -25.30 -4.23
N ALA A 179 7.70 -26.54 -4.00
CA ALA A 179 7.23 -26.96 -2.68
C ALA A 179 8.33 -26.74 -1.63
N GLY A 180 8.00 -26.09 -0.53
CA GLY A 180 8.89 -25.67 0.56
C GLY A 180 9.50 -24.29 0.42
N ASP A 181 9.26 -23.59 -0.70
CA ASP A 181 9.58 -22.18 -0.85
C ASP A 181 8.57 -21.30 -0.09
N ASN A 182 8.96 -20.07 0.17
CA ASN A 182 8.08 -19.07 0.75
C ASN A 182 7.80 -17.98 -0.29
N ILE A 183 6.54 -17.65 -0.51
CA ILE A 183 6.16 -16.41 -1.20
C ILE A 183 6.08 -15.28 -0.20
N CYS A 184 6.52 -14.09 -0.62
CA CYS A 184 6.45 -12.85 0.14
C CYS A 184 5.76 -11.81 -0.75
N LEU A 185 4.79 -11.11 -0.18
CA LEU A 185 4.03 -10.07 -0.86
C LEU A 185 3.74 -8.93 0.09
N THR A 186 4.07 -7.72 -0.33
CA THR A 186 3.72 -6.47 0.37
C THR A 186 3.02 -5.55 -0.60
N TYR A 187 1.82 -5.09 -0.24
CA TYR A 187 1.05 -4.19 -1.09
C TYR A 187 0.23 -3.20 -0.26
N LYS A 188 -0.21 -2.14 -0.91
CA LYS A 188 -1.13 -1.15 -0.34
C LYS A 188 -2.44 -1.10 -1.12
N ILE A 189 -3.51 -0.82 -0.40
CA ILE A 189 -4.82 -0.48 -0.94
C ILE A 189 -5.17 0.93 -0.47
N PHE A 190 -5.55 1.78 -1.41
CA PHE A 190 -6.04 3.14 -1.13
C PHE A 190 -7.55 3.16 -1.34
N HIS A 191 -8.29 3.51 -0.29
CA HIS A 191 -9.76 3.53 -0.32
C HIS A 191 -10.27 4.91 -0.70
N TYR A 192 -11.09 4.98 -1.74
CA TYR A 192 -11.72 6.20 -2.22
C TYR A 192 -13.21 6.16 -1.86
N SER A 193 -13.55 6.61 -0.66
CA SER A 193 -14.93 6.70 -0.20
C SER A 193 -15.65 7.90 -0.83
N SER A 194 -16.91 7.71 -1.21
CA SER A 194 -17.76 8.78 -1.75
C SER A 194 -19.19 8.65 -1.23
N GLY A 195 -19.97 9.75 -1.31
CA GLY A 195 -21.37 9.78 -0.91
C GLY A 195 -21.59 10.07 0.57
N LYS A 196 -22.80 9.82 1.05
CA LYS A 196 -23.25 10.23 2.41
C LYS A 196 -22.51 9.57 3.57
N LEU A 197 -21.89 8.42 3.33
CA LEU A 197 -21.13 7.64 4.33
C LEU A 197 -19.62 7.78 4.17
N ALA A 198 -19.14 8.67 3.30
CA ALA A 198 -17.72 8.84 3.01
C ALA A 198 -16.88 9.24 4.24
N GLU A 199 -17.51 9.93 5.22
CA GLU A 199 -16.85 10.34 6.46
C GLU A 199 -16.83 9.24 7.54
N HIS A 200 -17.44 8.08 7.25
CA HIS A 200 -17.50 6.96 8.18
C HIS A 200 -16.57 5.84 7.71
N PHE A 201 -15.69 5.43 8.60
CA PHE A 201 -14.86 4.26 8.40
C PHE A 201 -15.54 3.03 8.99
N TRP A 202 -15.57 1.94 8.23
CA TRP A 202 -15.90 0.60 8.71
C TRP A 202 -15.04 -0.41 7.96
N ASP A 203 -14.64 -1.46 8.66
CA ASP A 203 -13.84 -2.52 8.09
C ASP A 203 -14.19 -3.87 8.71
N LYS A 204 -13.81 -4.95 8.03
CA LYS A 204 -14.04 -6.32 8.45
C LYS A 204 -12.81 -7.18 8.19
N MET A 205 -12.15 -7.60 9.25
CA MET A 205 -11.08 -8.58 9.17
C MET A 205 -11.58 -9.99 9.49
N ILE A 206 -11.24 -10.95 8.61
CA ILE A 206 -11.53 -12.36 8.82
C ILE A 206 -10.26 -13.04 9.33
N PHE A 207 -10.24 -13.42 10.60
CA PHE A 207 -9.10 -14.09 11.24
C PHE A 207 -9.06 -15.60 10.99
N THR A 208 -10.17 -16.20 10.58
CA THR A 208 -10.23 -17.61 10.22
C THR A 208 -10.00 -17.78 8.72
N ARG A 209 -9.08 -18.66 8.34
CA ARG A 209 -8.76 -19.00 6.96
C ARG A 209 -8.93 -20.49 6.74
N PHE A 210 -9.04 -20.90 5.46
CA PHE A 210 -9.07 -22.33 5.11
C PHE A 210 -7.68 -22.99 5.24
N LEU A 211 -6.63 -22.20 5.34
CA LEU A 211 -5.25 -22.67 5.51
C LEU A 211 -4.79 -22.48 6.96
N PRO A 212 -3.98 -23.38 7.50
CA PRO A 212 -3.35 -23.20 8.80
C PRO A 212 -2.45 -21.97 8.77
N ALA A 213 -2.46 -21.21 9.86
CA ALA A 213 -1.73 -19.96 9.99
C ALA A 213 -1.00 -19.85 11.31
N ARG A 214 0.22 -19.31 11.27
CA ARG A 214 0.96 -18.91 12.45
C ARG A 214 0.43 -17.58 13.02
N SER A 215 0.26 -16.59 12.15
CA SER A 215 -0.14 -15.25 12.55
C SER A 215 -1.08 -14.64 11.52
N ILE A 216 -2.20 -14.13 12.00
CA ILE A 216 -3.08 -13.23 11.27
C ILE A 216 -3.30 -12.03 12.19
N LYS A 217 -2.87 -10.85 11.74
CA LYS A 217 -2.89 -9.62 12.56
C LYS A 217 -3.61 -8.51 11.83
N TYR A 218 -4.37 -7.73 12.56
CA TYR A 218 -4.96 -6.50 12.10
C TYR A 218 -4.56 -5.37 13.03
N SER A 219 -4.06 -4.29 12.50
CA SER A 219 -3.63 -3.10 13.25
C SER A 219 -4.29 -1.88 12.67
N LEU A 220 -4.93 -1.08 13.51
CA LEU A 220 -5.65 0.13 13.11
C LEU A 220 -5.07 1.34 13.82
N MET A 221 -4.85 2.43 13.08
CA MET A 221 -4.49 3.74 13.58
C MET A 221 -5.42 4.80 13.02
N ILE A 222 -5.80 5.75 13.84
CA ILE A 222 -6.54 6.95 13.43
C ILE A 222 -5.57 8.12 13.47
N ASP A 223 -5.38 8.75 12.33
CA ASP A 223 -4.59 9.97 12.16
C ASP A 223 -5.52 11.19 12.31
N ASN A 224 -5.35 11.94 13.41
CA ASN A 224 -6.24 13.06 13.80
C ASN A 224 -5.74 14.41 13.31
#